data_435020634960f12f14a0aa681babf20f
#
_entry.id   435020634960f12f14a0aa681babf20f
#
_cell.length_a   1.000
_cell.length_b   1.000
_cell.length_c   1.000
_cell.angle_alpha   90.00
_cell.angle_beta   90.00
_cell.angle_gamma   90.00
#
_symmetry.space_group_name_H-M   'P 1'
#
loop_
_entity.id
_entity.type
_entity.pdbx_description
1 polymer ?
#
loop_
_entity_poly.entity_id
_entity_poly.type
_entity_poly.pdbx_seq_one_letter_code
_entity_poly.pdbx_strand_id
1 'polypeptide(L)'
;MSFQPISLTTLDFNPFQRIGRDWMLITAGDDAGINTMTASWGGAGTLWGEDVVTVYIRPSRYTHQFVEAQGRFSLCFFDEAWRAQLSMLGRVSGRDRDKIADAGLHVTWLDGIPVFEQARQVLLVQTLYADTLRADCFTDRALLDKCYPQRDLHTVYVGKVLGAYEQ
;
A
#
# COMPACT_ATOMS: atom_id res chain seq x y z
N MET A 1 13.29 -17.99 -0.36
CA MET A 1 14.33 -16.95 -0.13
C MET A 1 13.91 -16.18 1.10
N SER A 2 14.84 -15.60 1.87
CA SER A 2 14.48 -14.86 3.10
C SER A 2 14.70 -13.37 2.87
N PHE A 3 13.79 -12.56 3.37
CA PHE A 3 13.94 -11.10 3.37
C PHE A 3 15.19 -10.67 4.13
N GLN A 4 15.98 -9.79 3.52
CA GLN A 4 17.14 -9.16 4.13
C GLN A 4 16.86 -7.67 4.32
N PRO A 5 17.17 -7.11 5.49
CA PRO A 5 17.01 -5.67 5.72
C PRO A 5 17.97 -4.90 4.82
N ILE A 6 17.48 -3.78 4.27
CA ILE A 6 18.26 -2.88 3.42
C ILE A 6 18.07 -1.43 3.89
N SER A 7 19.12 -0.62 3.76
CA SER A 7 19.00 0.81 4.04
C SER A 7 18.20 1.51 2.95
N LEU A 8 17.31 2.42 3.35
CA LEU A 8 16.54 3.25 2.40
C LEU A 8 17.44 4.09 1.49
N THR A 9 18.65 4.43 1.94
CA THR A 9 19.61 5.20 1.14
C THR A 9 20.29 4.39 0.04
N THR A 10 20.26 3.05 0.14
CA THR A 10 20.84 2.13 -0.85
C THR A 10 19.79 1.31 -1.59
N LEU A 11 18.53 1.39 -1.17
CA LEU A 11 17.42 0.71 -1.82
C LEU A 11 17.23 1.25 -3.26
N ASP A 12 17.24 0.36 -4.23
CA ASP A 12 16.89 0.72 -5.62
C ASP A 12 15.38 0.93 -5.72
N PHE A 13 14.96 2.15 -5.43
CA PHE A 13 13.56 2.53 -5.34
C PHE A 13 13.27 3.85 -6.05
N ASN A 14 12.80 3.75 -7.28
CA ASN A 14 12.22 4.88 -7.99
C ASN A 14 10.70 4.86 -7.77
N PRO A 15 10.13 5.78 -6.96
CA PRO A 15 8.70 5.75 -6.63
C PRO A 15 7.80 5.93 -7.86
N PHE A 16 8.22 6.68 -8.88
CA PHE A 16 7.44 6.83 -10.12
C PHE A 16 7.33 5.52 -10.89
N GLN A 17 8.37 4.69 -10.86
CA GLN A 17 8.34 3.36 -11.45
C GLN A 17 7.63 2.37 -10.53
N ARG A 18 8.12 2.20 -9.29
CA ARG A 18 7.66 1.18 -8.35
C ARG A 18 6.18 1.32 -7.99
N ILE A 19 5.75 2.54 -7.65
CA ILE A 19 4.35 2.80 -7.28
C ILE A 19 3.48 2.95 -8.53
N GLY A 20 3.88 3.85 -9.44
CA GLY A 20 3.02 4.27 -10.55
C GLY A 20 2.90 3.24 -11.68
N ARG A 21 3.94 2.46 -11.93
CA ARG A 21 4.02 1.53 -13.08
C ARG A 21 3.95 0.07 -12.64
N ASP A 22 4.78 -0.32 -11.68
CA ASP A 22 4.87 -1.71 -11.23
C ASP A 22 3.69 -2.06 -10.31
N TRP A 23 3.14 -1.05 -9.59
CA TRP A 23 2.10 -1.14 -8.57
C TRP A 23 2.61 -1.80 -7.28
N MET A 24 1.82 -1.66 -6.24
CA MET A 24 2.11 -2.23 -4.94
C MET A 24 0.87 -2.86 -4.32
N LEU A 25 1.07 -3.76 -3.38
CA LEU A 25 0.03 -4.19 -2.44
C LEU A 25 0.19 -3.42 -1.13
N ILE A 26 -0.89 -2.77 -0.68
CA ILE A 26 -1.02 -2.24 0.68
C ILE A 26 -1.67 -3.33 1.49
N THR A 27 -1.00 -3.80 2.55
CA THR A 27 -1.46 -4.94 3.36
C THR A 27 -1.45 -4.58 4.83
N ALA A 28 -2.54 -4.84 5.52
CA ALA A 28 -2.67 -4.64 6.96
C ALA A 28 -3.52 -5.73 7.58
N GLY A 29 -3.36 -5.93 8.88
CA GLY A 29 -4.10 -6.90 9.67
C GLY A 29 -3.28 -7.48 10.80
N ASP A 30 -3.88 -8.44 11.48
CA ASP A 30 -3.32 -9.19 12.60
C ASP A 30 -3.74 -10.67 12.51
N ASP A 31 -3.54 -11.43 13.57
CA ASP A 31 -3.90 -12.85 13.63
C ASP A 31 -5.41 -13.11 13.48
N ALA A 32 -6.26 -12.10 13.71
CA ALA A 32 -7.70 -12.20 13.54
C ALA A 32 -8.14 -12.02 12.07
N GLY A 33 -7.30 -11.37 11.25
CA GLY A 33 -7.57 -11.20 9.84
C GLY A 33 -6.64 -10.23 9.15
N ILE A 34 -6.40 -10.50 7.88
CA ILE A 34 -5.52 -9.73 7.02
C ILE A 34 -6.28 -9.34 5.76
N ASN A 35 -6.06 -8.14 5.28
CA ASN A 35 -6.51 -7.77 3.95
C ASN A 35 -5.45 -6.97 3.18
N THR A 36 -5.53 -7.05 1.86
CA THR A 36 -4.63 -6.37 0.94
C THR A 36 -5.39 -5.68 -0.18
N MET A 37 -4.79 -4.69 -0.79
CA MET A 37 -5.31 -4.05 -2.01
C MET A 37 -4.18 -3.59 -2.91
N THR A 38 -4.41 -3.61 -4.20
CA THR A 38 -3.50 -3.03 -5.17
C THR A 38 -3.66 -1.51 -5.21
N ALA A 39 -2.55 -0.82 -5.21
CA ALA A 39 -2.46 0.62 -5.35
C ALA A 39 -1.38 1.01 -6.36
N SER A 40 -1.60 2.14 -7.05
CA SER A 40 -0.68 2.74 -8.01
C SER A 40 -0.50 4.25 -7.77
N TRP A 41 -1.04 4.76 -6.68
CA TRP A 41 -0.91 6.16 -6.26
C TRP A 41 -0.21 6.23 -4.93
N GLY A 42 0.77 7.11 -4.85
CA GLY A 42 1.59 7.27 -3.65
C GLY A 42 2.85 8.06 -3.95
N GLY A 43 3.69 8.16 -2.95
CA GLY A 43 4.99 8.82 -3.03
C GLY A 43 5.91 8.34 -1.92
N ALA A 44 7.18 8.71 -2.02
CA ALA A 44 8.17 8.49 -0.98
C ALA A 44 9.09 9.71 -0.90
N GLY A 45 9.51 10.05 0.29
CA GLY A 45 10.38 11.20 0.53
C GLY A 45 10.60 11.47 2.00
N THR A 46 10.85 12.73 2.34
CA THR A 46 11.12 13.15 3.72
C THR A 46 10.07 14.16 4.17
N LEU A 47 9.49 13.96 5.34
CA LEU A 47 8.58 14.90 5.98
C LEU A 47 8.79 14.83 7.49
N TRP A 48 8.79 15.99 8.17
CA TRP A 48 9.05 16.11 9.61
C TRP A 48 10.39 15.51 10.06
N GLY A 49 11.39 15.46 9.16
CA GLY A 49 12.68 14.85 9.44
C GLY A 49 12.69 13.32 9.42
N GLU A 50 11.57 12.69 8.98
CA GLU A 50 11.41 11.25 8.88
C GLU A 50 11.36 10.80 7.42
N ASP A 51 11.81 9.60 7.15
CA ASP A 51 11.63 8.94 5.87
C ASP A 51 10.19 8.43 5.79
N VAL A 52 9.41 8.97 4.87
CA VAL A 52 7.98 8.69 4.77
C VAL A 52 7.56 8.19 3.40
N VAL A 53 6.45 7.46 3.40
CA VAL A 53 5.65 7.18 2.21
C VAL A 53 4.28 7.82 2.36
N THR A 54 3.68 8.19 1.23
CA THR A 54 2.27 8.58 1.18
C THR A 54 1.49 7.53 0.39
N VAL A 55 0.35 7.11 0.90
CA VAL A 55 -0.58 6.22 0.20
C VAL A 55 -1.99 6.78 0.25
N TYR A 56 -2.82 6.38 -0.72
CA TYR A 56 -4.17 6.88 -0.90
C TYR A 56 -5.14 5.71 -0.93
N ILE A 57 -6.04 5.65 0.04
CA ILE A 57 -7.00 4.54 0.18
C ILE A 57 -8.41 5.11 0.21
N ARG A 58 -9.29 4.66 -0.71
CA ARG A 58 -10.72 5.03 -0.66
C ARG A 58 -11.38 4.39 0.55
N PRO A 59 -12.27 5.09 1.28
CA PRO A 59 -13.01 4.50 2.40
C PRO A 59 -13.84 3.26 2.01
N SER A 60 -14.21 3.15 0.74
CA SER A 60 -14.93 1.98 0.20
C SER A 60 -14.07 0.70 0.11
N ARG A 61 -12.73 0.83 0.11
CA ARG A 61 -11.82 -0.33 0.06
C ARG A 61 -11.79 -1.06 1.40
N TYR A 62 -11.95 -2.38 1.38
CA TYR A 62 -11.95 -3.20 2.59
C TYR A 62 -10.66 -3.05 3.41
N THR A 63 -9.51 -2.88 2.76
CA THR A 63 -8.21 -2.65 3.41
C THR A 63 -8.18 -1.38 4.25
N HIS A 64 -9.02 -0.37 3.94
CA HIS A 64 -9.08 0.89 4.68
C HIS A 64 -9.28 0.65 6.18
N GLN A 65 -10.27 -0.17 6.55
CA GLN A 65 -10.55 -0.45 7.97
C GLN A 65 -9.41 -1.20 8.68
N PHE A 66 -8.64 -2.02 7.97
CA PHE A 66 -7.49 -2.72 8.55
C PHE A 66 -6.33 -1.74 8.83
N VAL A 67 -6.07 -0.81 7.90
CA VAL A 67 -5.06 0.23 8.10
C VAL A 67 -5.44 1.15 9.27
N GLU A 68 -6.71 1.56 9.35
CA GLU A 68 -7.24 2.36 10.47
C GLU A 68 -7.09 1.63 11.82
N ALA A 69 -7.45 0.35 11.86
CA ALA A 69 -7.41 -0.43 13.11
C ALA A 69 -6.00 -0.70 13.60
N GLN A 70 -5.06 -0.98 12.68
CA GLN A 70 -3.70 -1.38 13.03
C GLN A 70 -2.74 -0.19 13.18
N GLY A 71 -2.97 0.92 12.47
CA GLY A 71 -2.05 2.05 12.39
C GLY A 71 -0.69 1.69 11.75
N ARG A 72 -0.51 0.45 11.31
CA ARG A 72 0.67 -0.07 10.64
C ARG A 72 0.26 -0.92 9.46
N PHE A 73 1.07 -0.89 8.39
CA PHE A 73 0.83 -1.67 7.18
C PHE A 73 2.14 -1.91 6.43
N SER A 74 2.11 -2.79 5.46
CA SER A 74 3.22 -2.99 4.54
C SER A 74 2.90 -2.50 3.13
N LEU A 75 3.94 -2.10 2.40
CA LEU A 75 3.93 -1.94 0.96
C LEU A 75 4.78 -3.06 0.36
N CYS A 76 4.15 -3.95 -0.38
CA CYS A 76 4.82 -5.07 -1.04
C CYS A 76 4.90 -4.82 -2.54
N PHE A 77 6.11 -4.90 -3.09
CA PHE A 77 6.41 -4.73 -4.52
C PHE A 77 6.84 -6.07 -5.10
N PHE A 78 6.39 -6.36 -6.31
CA PHE A 78 6.56 -7.66 -6.95
C PHE A 78 7.26 -7.52 -8.30
N ASP A 79 7.79 -8.64 -8.80
CA ASP A 79 8.26 -8.74 -10.18
C ASP A 79 7.06 -8.74 -11.16
N GLU A 80 7.31 -8.40 -12.42
CA GLU A 80 6.27 -8.28 -13.45
C GLU A 80 5.44 -9.57 -13.64
N ALA A 81 6.03 -10.72 -13.33
CA ALA A 81 5.33 -12.01 -13.39
C ALA A 81 4.04 -12.05 -12.54
N TRP A 82 3.93 -11.21 -11.51
CA TRP A 82 2.77 -11.11 -10.62
C TRP A 82 1.72 -10.09 -11.07
N ARG A 83 1.89 -9.49 -12.25
CA ARG A 83 1.00 -8.43 -12.75
C ARG A 83 -0.47 -8.82 -12.81
N ALA A 84 -0.76 -10.04 -13.24
CA ALA A 84 -2.12 -10.55 -13.33
C ALA A 84 -2.79 -10.67 -11.96
N GLN A 85 -2.06 -11.15 -10.96
CA GLN A 85 -2.50 -11.29 -9.59
C GLN A 85 -2.76 -9.91 -8.95
N LEU A 86 -1.85 -8.95 -9.14
CA LEU A 86 -2.05 -7.59 -8.66
C LEU A 86 -3.30 -6.96 -9.29
N SER A 87 -3.52 -7.16 -10.58
CA SER A 87 -4.73 -6.69 -11.28
C SER A 87 -6.00 -7.30 -10.69
N MET A 88 -6.01 -8.60 -10.42
CA MET A 88 -7.14 -9.30 -9.79
C MET A 88 -7.39 -8.77 -8.39
N LEU A 89 -6.36 -8.67 -7.53
CA LEU A 89 -6.44 -8.17 -6.16
C LEU A 89 -6.97 -6.72 -6.08
N GLY A 90 -6.72 -5.91 -7.12
CA GLY A 90 -7.25 -4.55 -7.24
C GLY A 90 -8.76 -4.48 -7.50
N ARG A 91 -9.35 -5.53 -8.14
CA ARG A 91 -10.76 -5.57 -8.56
C ARG A 91 -11.66 -6.32 -7.61
N VAL A 92 -11.14 -7.31 -6.88
CA VAL A 92 -11.91 -8.19 -6.00
C VAL A 92 -11.84 -7.68 -4.57
N SER A 93 -12.99 -7.69 -3.88
CA SER A 93 -13.05 -7.35 -2.45
C SER A 93 -12.75 -8.56 -1.57
N GLY A 94 -11.95 -8.37 -0.52
CA GLY A 94 -11.75 -9.38 0.52
C GLY A 94 -12.97 -9.62 1.42
N ARG A 95 -14.05 -8.80 1.25
CA ARG A 95 -15.35 -9.08 1.89
C ARG A 95 -16.08 -10.25 1.24
N ASP A 96 -15.81 -10.47 -0.05
CA ASP A 96 -16.59 -11.41 -0.86
C ASP A 96 -15.92 -12.79 -0.94
N ARG A 97 -14.60 -12.82 -0.82
CA ARG A 97 -13.82 -14.06 -0.97
C ARG A 97 -12.39 -13.91 -0.42
N ASP A 98 -11.73 -15.04 -0.18
CA ASP A 98 -10.31 -15.07 0.16
C ASP A 98 -9.44 -14.82 -1.08
N LYS A 99 -9.34 -13.56 -1.46
CA LYS A 99 -8.58 -13.16 -2.64
C LYS A 99 -7.06 -13.34 -2.51
N ILE A 100 -6.54 -13.43 -1.28
CA ILE A 100 -5.10 -13.69 -1.03
C ILE A 100 -4.79 -15.12 -1.44
N ALA A 101 -5.58 -16.09 -0.97
CA ALA A 101 -5.46 -17.48 -1.38
C ALA A 101 -5.70 -17.67 -2.89
N ASP A 102 -6.71 -16.99 -3.45
CA ASP A 102 -7.00 -17.02 -4.89
C ASP A 102 -5.85 -16.50 -5.76
N ALA A 103 -5.06 -15.54 -5.24
CA ALA A 103 -3.88 -15.02 -5.91
C ALA A 103 -2.65 -15.95 -5.78
N GLY A 104 -2.72 -17.00 -4.94
CA GLY A 104 -1.58 -17.85 -4.63
C GLY A 104 -0.49 -17.15 -3.83
N LEU A 105 -0.87 -16.12 -3.05
CA LEU A 105 0.05 -15.40 -2.19
C LEU A 105 0.11 -16.04 -0.80
N HIS A 106 1.33 -16.16 -0.27
CA HIS A 106 1.58 -16.68 1.07
C HIS A 106 1.95 -15.53 2.00
N VAL A 107 1.19 -15.41 3.08
CA VAL A 107 1.46 -14.39 4.10
C VAL A 107 2.59 -14.85 5.00
N THR A 108 3.50 -13.95 5.28
CA THR A 108 4.51 -14.05 6.34
C THR A 108 4.55 -12.74 7.12
N TRP A 109 5.34 -12.66 8.17
CA TRP A 109 5.37 -11.53 9.08
C TRP A 109 6.77 -10.96 9.22
N LEU A 110 6.88 -9.64 9.12
CA LEU A 110 8.09 -8.89 9.46
C LEU A 110 7.71 -7.86 10.54
N ASP A 111 8.36 -7.94 11.70
CA ASP A 111 8.12 -7.05 12.85
C ASP A 111 6.63 -6.93 13.24
N GLY A 112 5.89 -8.04 13.12
CA GLY A 112 4.46 -8.09 13.43
C GLY A 112 3.55 -7.39 12.41
N ILE A 113 4.05 -7.14 11.19
CA ILE A 113 3.30 -6.58 10.06
C ILE A 113 3.20 -7.64 8.96
N PRO A 114 1.99 -7.91 8.41
CA PRO A 114 1.83 -8.91 7.37
C PRO A 114 2.46 -8.47 6.06
N VAL A 115 3.18 -9.38 5.40
CA VAL A 115 3.82 -9.22 4.10
C VAL A 115 3.61 -10.49 3.28
N PHE A 116 4.04 -10.50 2.02
CA PHE A 116 3.93 -11.69 1.17
C PHE A 116 5.30 -12.27 0.85
N GLU A 117 5.46 -13.59 1.00
CA GLU A 117 6.70 -14.31 0.67
C GLU A 117 7.18 -14.08 -0.76
N GLN A 118 6.27 -13.79 -1.68
CA GLN A 118 6.55 -13.57 -3.10
C GLN A 118 6.95 -12.13 -3.43
N ALA A 119 6.91 -11.21 -2.46
CA ALA A 119 7.30 -9.83 -2.69
C ALA A 119 8.81 -9.71 -2.89
N ARG A 120 9.22 -8.92 -3.88
CA ARG A 120 10.63 -8.62 -4.17
C ARG A 120 11.22 -7.60 -3.19
N GLN A 121 10.45 -6.57 -2.89
CA GLN A 121 10.79 -5.52 -1.92
C GLN A 121 9.61 -5.24 -1.03
N VAL A 122 9.88 -4.90 0.23
CA VAL A 122 8.87 -4.59 1.25
C VAL A 122 9.28 -3.34 2.01
N LEU A 123 8.34 -2.42 2.21
CA LEU A 123 8.46 -1.33 3.16
C LEU A 123 7.45 -1.56 4.30
N LEU A 124 7.92 -1.56 5.53
CA LEU A 124 7.07 -1.57 6.72
C LEU A 124 6.79 -0.12 7.13
N VAL A 125 5.53 0.18 7.42
CA VAL A 125 5.06 1.55 7.56
C VAL A 125 4.21 1.70 8.82
N GLN A 126 4.44 2.80 9.55
CA GLN A 126 3.58 3.27 10.63
C GLN A 126 2.91 4.58 10.23
N THR A 127 1.61 4.65 10.33
CA THR A 127 0.85 5.88 10.09
C THR A 127 1.26 6.97 11.08
N LEU A 128 1.66 8.12 10.56
CA LEU A 128 1.92 9.33 11.35
C LEU A 128 0.78 10.34 11.23
N TYR A 129 0.13 10.38 10.07
CA TYR A 129 -0.96 11.32 9.77
C TYR A 129 -1.93 10.68 8.78
N ALA A 130 -3.20 10.93 8.98
CA ALA A 130 -4.26 10.55 8.03
C ALA A 130 -5.29 11.66 7.93
N ASP A 131 -5.73 11.99 6.70
CA ASP A 131 -6.81 12.93 6.44
C ASP A 131 -7.48 12.60 5.12
N THR A 132 -8.75 12.96 4.99
CA THR A 132 -9.49 12.79 3.73
C THR A 132 -9.22 13.96 2.80
N LEU A 133 -8.93 13.68 1.52
CA LEU A 133 -8.83 14.71 0.49
C LEU A 133 -10.15 15.48 0.42
N ARG A 134 -10.07 16.80 0.30
CA ARG A 134 -11.24 17.68 0.25
C ARG A 134 -11.47 18.22 -1.15
N ALA A 135 -12.72 18.14 -1.61
CA ALA A 135 -13.10 18.59 -2.95
C ALA A 135 -12.84 20.09 -3.18
N ASP A 136 -12.99 20.92 -2.14
CA ASP A 136 -12.76 22.36 -2.19
C ASP A 136 -11.28 22.74 -2.31
N CYS A 137 -10.37 21.81 -2.00
CA CYS A 137 -8.93 22.00 -2.12
C CYS A 137 -8.36 21.68 -3.52
N PHE A 138 -9.17 21.13 -4.44
CA PHE A 138 -8.72 20.88 -5.80
C PHE A 138 -8.65 22.19 -6.60
N THR A 139 -7.47 22.59 -6.99
CA THR A 139 -7.25 23.73 -7.91
C THR A 139 -7.60 23.36 -9.35
N ASP A 140 -7.37 22.12 -9.75
CA ASP A 140 -7.83 21.54 -11.02
C ASP A 140 -9.14 20.79 -10.84
N ARG A 141 -10.25 21.42 -11.22
CA ARG A 141 -11.60 20.83 -11.14
C ARG A 141 -11.79 19.66 -12.10
N ALA A 142 -11.15 19.69 -13.25
CA ALA A 142 -11.24 18.58 -14.20
C ALA A 142 -10.64 17.30 -13.65
N LEU A 143 -9.56 17.40 -12.86
CA LEU A 143 -8.96 16.27 -12.15
C LEU A 143 -9.92 15.70 -11.12
N LEU A 144 -10.59 16.55 -10.34
CA LEU A 144 -11.59 16.11 -9.35
C LEU A 144 -12.73 15.35 -10.04
N ASP A 145 -13.28 15.88 -11.12
CA ASP A 145 -14.42 15.27 -11.82
C ASP A 145 -14.02 13.96 -12.52
N LYS A 146 -12.81 13.90 -13.07
CA LYS A 146 -12.26 12.69 -13.71
C LYS A 146 -12.01 11.56 -12.70
N CYS A 147 -11.38 11.88 -11.57
CA CYS A 147 -10.94 10.86 -10.61
C CYS A 147 -12.00 10.50 -9.56
N TYR A 148 -12.91 11.43 -9.29
CA TYR A 148 -13.91 11.30 -8.23
C TYR A 148 -15.33 11.70 -8.68
N PRO A 149 -15.88 11.07 -9.72
CA PRO A 149 -17.22 11.40 -10.21
C PRO A 149 -18.31 11.20 -9.15
N GLN A 150 -18.08 10.27 -8.21
CA GLN A 150 -18.99 9.95 -7.10
C GLN A 150 -18.59 10.62 -5.78
N ARG A 151 -17.57 11.48 -5.81
CA ARG A 151 -17.03 12.17 -4.61
C ARG A 151 -16.54 11.23 -3.49
N ASP A 152 -16.17 10.01 -3.81
CA ASP A 152 -15.57 9.03 -2.92
C ASP A 152 -14.05 9.27 -2.75
N LEU A 153 -13.71 10.43 -2.18
CA LEU A 153 -12.33 10.89 -2.04
C LEU A 153 -11.50 9.96 -1.17
N HIS A 154 -10.22 9.85 -1.52
CA HIS A 154 -9.28 9.03 -0.76
C HIS A 154 -8.96 9.65 0.60
N THR A 155 -8.73 8.79 1.57
CA THR A 155 -7.91 9.12 2.73
C THR A 155 -6.45 9.05 2.32
N VAL A 156 -5.69 10.12 2.59
CA VAL A 156 -4.23 10.12 2.47
C VAL A 156 -3.63 9.69 3.80
N TYR A 157 -2.67 8.78 3.74
CA TYR A 157 -1.86 8.37 4.88
C TYR A 157 -0.42 8.80 4.63
N VAL A 158 0.14 9.55 5.57
CA VAL A 158 1.58 9.79 5.65
C VAL A 158 2.13 8.82 6.67
N GLY A 159 2.97 7.91 6.24
CA GLY A 159 3.51 6.85 7.09
C GLY A 159 5.03 6.89 7.15
N LYS A 160 5.58 6.77 8.36
CA LYS A 160 7.01 6.58 8.59
C LYS A 160 7.41 5.19 8.11
N VAL A 161 8.48 5.10 7.35
CA VAL A 161 9.10 3.82 7.01
C VAL A 161 9.87 3.29 8.22
N LEU A 162 9.41 2.18 8.77
CA LEU A 162 10.03 1.50 9.91
C LEU A 162 11.21 0.62 9.49
N GLY A 163 11.16 0.06 8.28
CA GLY A 163 12.17 -0.80 7.71
C GLY A 163 11.89 -1.09 6.24
N ALA A 164 12.97 -1.37 5.52
CA ALA A 164 12.93 -1.81 4.13
C ALA A 164 13.62 -3.19 4.02
N TYR A 165 13.06 -4.04 3.20
CA TYR A 165 13.55 -5.41 3.01
C TYR A 165 13.52 -5.78 1.53
N GLU A 166 14.44 -6.65 1.12
CA GLU A 166 14.46 -7.25 -0.21
C GLU A 166 14.88 -8.71 -0.18
N GLN A 167 14.64 -9.45 -1.29
CA GLN A 167 15.08 -10.81 -1.51
C GLN A 167 15.49 -11.07 -2.97
#